data_186e8a4d041159f6e86b1d79a0590a4a
#
_entry.id   186e8a4d041159f6e86b1d79a0590a4a
#
_cell.length_a   1.000
_cell.length_b   1.000
_cell.length_c   1.000
_cell.angle_alpha   90.00
_cell.angle_beta   90.00
_cell.angle_gamma   90.00
#
_symmetry.space_group_name_H-M   'P 1'
#
loop_
_entity.id
_entity.type
_entity.pdbx_description
1 polymer ?
#
loop_
_entity_poly.entity_id
_entity_poly.type
_entity_poly.pdbx_seq_one_letter_code
_entity_poly.pdbx_strand_id
1 'polypeptide(L)' 'MMPALCRHHASVYRTRAAAIRHLPHGHKALAREARLIAGQCRECIEVAR' A
#
# COMPACT_ATOMS: atom_id res chain seq x y z
N MET A 1 -8.57 4.50 5.49
CA MET A 1 -7.26 4.54 6.15
C MET A 1 -6.35 3.49 5.53
N MET A 2 -5.10 3.85 5.24
CA MET A 2 -4.15 2.91 4.67
C MET A 2 -3.63 1.94 5.74
N PRO A 3 -3.39 0.66 5.40
CA PRO A 3 -2.76 -0.26 6.34
C PRO A 3 -1.32 0.15 6.63
N ALA A 4 -0.78 -0.35 7.74
CA ALA A 4 0.61 -0.09 8.10
C ALA A 4 1.54 -0.80 7.12
N LEU A 5 2.45 -0.05 6.52
CA LEU A 5 3.42 -0.59 5.56
C LEU A 5 4.84 -0.27 6.02
N CYS A 6 5.78 -1.13 5.66
CA CYS A 6 7.18 -0.87 5.90
C CYS A 6 7.64 0.29 5.00
N ARG A 7 8.84 0.80 5.26
CA ARG A 7 9.41 1.92 4.52
C ARG A 7 9.40 1.70 3.01
N HIS A 8 9.85 0.52 2.60
CA HIS A 8 9.95 0.17 1.20
C HIS A 8 8.58 0.21 0.53
N HIS A 9 7.62 -0.52 1.08
CA HIS A 9 6.29 -0.59 0.48
C HIS A 9 5.52 0.72 0.58
N ALA A 10 5.72 1.48 1.65
CA ALA A 10 5.10 2.80 1.75
C ALA A 10 5.58 3.71 0.62
N SER A 11 6.88 3.67 0.30
CA SER A 11 7.44 4.45 -0.80
C SER A 11 6.90 3.99 -2.14
N VAL A 12 6.87 2.67 -2.38
CA VAL A 12 6.36 2.10 -3.62
C VAL A 12 4.90 2.51 -3.85
N TYR A 13 4.06 2.34 -2.83
CA TYR A 13 2.64 2.65 -2.98
C TYR A 13 2.35 4.14 -3.11
N ARG A 14 3.18 4.99 -2.51
CA ARG A 14 3.06 6.44 -2.71
C ARG A 14 3.31 6.80 -4.17
N THR A 15 4.35 6.22 -4.77
CA THR A 15 4.67 6.44 -6.18
C THR A 15 3.54 5.93 -7.08
N ARG A 16 3.02 4.72 -6.79
CA ARG A 16 1.92 4.16 -7.56
C ARG A 16 0.65 4.98 -7.42
N ALA A 17 0.37 5.47 -6.22
CA ALA A 17 -0.81 6.31 -5.99
C ALA A 17 -0.75 7.58 -6.84
N ALA A 18 0.42 8.20 -6.94
CA ALA A 18 0.59 9.38 -7.79
C ALA A 18 0.37 9.05 -9.26
N ALA A 19 0.85 7.88 -9.71
CA ALA A 19 0.73 7.46 -11.10
C ALA A 19 -0.70 7.13 -11.51
N ILE A 20 -1.54 6.63 -10.60
CA ILE A 20 -2.89 6.16 -10.92
C ILE A 20 -4.00 7.08 -10.42
N ARG A 21 -3.65 8.26 -9.88
CA ARG A 21 -4.65 9.17 -9.29
C ARG A 21 -5.73 9.60 -10.28
N HIS A 22 -5.44 9.57 -11.58
CA HIS A 22 -6.38 9.95 -12.62
C HIS A 22 -7.29 8.81 -13.08
N LEU A 23 -7.06 7.58 -12.57
CA LEU A 23 -7.88 6.42 -12.93
C LEU A 23 -9.10 6.33 -12.02
N PRO A 24 -10.29 6.03 -12.58
CA PRO A 24 -11.54 6.06 -11.81
C PRO A 24 -11.54 5.20 -10.55
N HIS A 25 -10.96 4.02 -10.58
CA HIS A 25 -10.96 3.11 -9.45
C HIS A 25 -9.55 2.76 -8.96
N GLY A 26 -8.58 3.63 -9.29
CA GLY A 26 -7.18 3.39 -8.93
C GLY A 26 -6.96 3.25 -7.44
N HIS A 27 -7.59 4.11 -6.65
CA HIS A 27 -7.42 4.10 -5.19
C HIS A 27 -7.94 2.82 -4.55
N LYS A 28 -9.06 2.28 -5.06
CA LYS A 28 -9.62 1.02 -4.53
C LYS A 28 -8.70 -0.15 -4.80
N ALA A 29 -8.17 -0.23 -6.02
CA ALA A 29 -7.24 -1.29 -6.40
C ALA A 29 -5.96 -1.21 -5.58
N LEU A 30 -5.43 -0.01 -5.42
CA LEU A 30 -4.19 0.21 -4.66
C LEU A 30 -4.37 -0.15 -3.19
N ALA A 31 -5.50 0.26 -2.60
CA ALA A 31 -5.79 -0.06 -1.20
C ALA A 31 -5.92 -1.56 -0.98
N ARG A 32 -6.52 -2.28 -1.93
CA ARG A 32 -6.62 -3.74 -1.87
C ARG A 32 -5.24 -4.39 -1.90
N GLU A 33 -4.37 -3.96 -2.81
CA GLU A 33 -3.01 -4.46 -2.89
C GLU A 33 -2.23 -4.16 -1.61
N ALA A 34 -2.37 -2.96 -1.08
CA ALA A 34 -1.68 -2.56 0.14
C ALA A 34 -2.07 -3.46 1.32
N ARG A 35 -3.35 -3.81 1.43
CA ARG A 35 -3.82 -4.70 2.49
C ARG A 35 -3.25 -6.11 2.34
N LEU A 36 -3.16 -6.61 1.10
CA LEU A 36 -2.56 -7.92 0.86
C LEU A 36 -1.08 -7.93 1.26
N ILE A 37 -0.33 -6.92 0.82
CA ILE A 37 1.09 -6.81 1.13
C ILE A 37 1.31 -6.65 2.64
N ALA A 38 0.48 -5.85 3.29
CA ALA A 38 0.59 -5.64 4.74
C ALA A 38 0.43 -6.93 5.53
N GLY A 39 -0.34 -7.90 4.99
CA GLY A 39 -0.52 -9.19 5.63
C GLY A 39 0.51 -10.23 5.25
N GLN A 40 1.32 -10.01 4.22
CA GLN A 40 2.27 -10.98 3.69
C GLN A 40 3.73 -10.57 3.89
N CYS A 41 4.01 -9.30 3.90
CA CYS A 41 5.37 -8.80 4.05
C CYS A 41 5.76 -8.77 5.53
N ARG A 42 6.85 -9.47 5.87
CA ARG A 42 7.31 -9.55 7.26
C ARG A 42 7.52 -8.16 7.88
N GLU A 43 8.20 -7.28 7.17
CA GLU A 43 8.49 -5.94 7.67
C GLU A 43 7.22 -5.12 7.88
N CYS A 44 6.25 -5.27 6.99
CA CYS A 44 4.95 -4.60 7.16
C CYS A 44 4.21 -5.13 8.38
N ILE A 45 4.25 -6.44 8.60
CA ILE A 45 3.62 -7.07 9.76
C ILE A 45 4.25 -6.53 11.05
N GLU A 46 5.56 -6.37 11.07
CA GLU A 46 6.25 -5.84 12.24
C GLU A 46 5.92 -4.38 12.50
N VAL A 47 5.76 -3.57 11.45
CA VAL A 47 5.33 -2.18 11.61
C VAL A 47 3.95 -2.09 12.25
N ALA A 48 3.07 -3.05 11.95
CA ALA A 48 1.70 -3.06 12.46
C ALA A 48 1.57 -3.49 13.92
N ARG A 49 2.62 -4.05 14.50
CA ARG A 49 2.60 -4.50 15.89
C ARG A 49 2.68 -3.37 16.91
#